data_aa235f533ab06d910793071d145499ed
#
_entry.id   aa235f533ab06d910793071d145499ed
#
_cell.length_a   1.000
_cell.length_b   1.000
_cell.length_c   1.000
_cell.angle_alpha   90.00
_cell.angle_beta   90.00
_cell.angle_gamma   90.00
#
_symmetry.space_group_name_H-M   'P 1'
#
loop_
_entity.id
_entity.type
_entity.pdbx_description
1 polymer ?
#
loop_
_entity_poly.entity_id
_entity_poly.type
_entity_poly.pdbx_seq_one_letter_code
_entity_poly.pdbx_strand_id
1 'polypeptide(L)'
;MSEVVLSVEKLMMHFGGIKALSDVSLKVKRNSIFALIGPNGAGKTTVFNCLTGFYKASGGRIELNVRGSQTNVIQLLGERFQAADFISPARFANRLYYKMFGGTHLVNRAGLARTFQNIRLFKEMSVVENLLVAQHMWVNRNLLAGVLNTKAYRKAESDALDHAFYWLEVVDLVDCANRLAGELSYGQQR
;
A
#
# COMPACT_ATOMS: atom_id res chain seq x y z
N MET A 1 -2.43 11.37 -25.18
CA MET A 1 -2.57 9.95 -24.82
C MET A 1 -2.64 9.84 -23.30
N SER A 2 -3.67 9.22 -22.73
CA SER A 2 -3.77 9.06 -21.27
C SER A 2 -2.65 8.12 -20.78
N GLU A 3 -1.85 8.61 -19.83
CA GLU A 3 -0.74 7.89 -19.23
C GLU A 3 -1.22 6.61 -18.52
N VAL A 4 -0.56 5.46 -18.75
CA VAL A 4 -0.85 4.20 -18.06
C VAL A 4 -0.15 4.26 -16.70
N VAL A 5 -0.94 4.14 -15.60
CA VAL A 5 -0.42 4.15 -14.24
C VAL A 5 -0.13 2.76 -13.69
N LEU A 6 -0.85 1.73 -14.17
CA LEU A 6 -0.62 0.35 -13.79
C LEU A 6 -0.66 -0.53 -15.04
N SER A 7 0.39 -1.29 -15.28
CA SER A 7 0.47 -2.31 -16.34
C SER A 7 0.72 -3.67 -15.70
N VAL A 8 -0.11 -4.63 -16.06
CA VAL A 8 0.01 -6.03 -15.65
C VAL A 8 0.16 -6.86 -16.90
N GLU A 9 1.20 -7.69 -16.96
CA GLU A 9 1.50 -8.52 -18.11
C GLU A 9 1.68 -9.97 -17.68
N LYS A 10 0.91 -10.87 -18.29
CA LYS A 10 0.99 -12.33 -18.11
C LYS A 10 1.05 -12.76 -16.64
N LEU A 11 0.23 -12.12 -15.78
CA LEU A 11 0.20 -12.41 -14.35
C LEU A 11 -0.27 -13.85 -14.12
N MET A 12 0.53 -14.59 -13.39
CA MET A 12 0.25 -15.97 -13.00
C MET A 12 0.31 -16.13 -11.49
N MET A 13 -0.62 -16.91 -10.93
CA MET A 13 -0.61 -17.30 -9.53
C MET A 13 -1.02 -18.75 -9.35
N HIS A 14 -0.16 -19.49 -8.68
CA HIS A 14 -0.38 -20.90 -8.36
C HIS A 14 -0.37 -21.09 -6.85
N PHE A 15 -1.33 -21.87 -6.34
CA PHE A 15 -1.37 -22.34 -4.96
C PHE A 15 -1.22 -23.85 -4.96
N GLY A 16 -0.01 -24.35 -4.74
CA GLY A 16 0.27 -25.77 -4.93
C GLY A 16 -0.02 -26.20 -6.37
N GLY A 17 -0.92 -27.15 -6.55
CA GLY A 17 -1.35 -27.64 -7.86
C GLY A 17 -2.44 -26.81 -8.55
N ILE A 18 -3.02 -25.82 -7.86
CA ILE A 18 -4.15 -25.04 -8.38
C ILE A 18 -3.63 -23.78 -9.08
N LYS A 19 -3.99 -23.62 -10.36
CA LYS A 19 -3.74 -22.38 -11.11
C LYS A 19 -4.87 -21.38 -10.84
N ALA A 20 -4.63 -20.44 -9.94
CA ALA A 20 -5.62 -19.41 -9.58
C ALA A 20 -5.66 -18.25 -10.61
N LEU A 21 -4.53 -17.93 -11.22
CA LEU A 21 -4.42 -16.95 -12.31
C LEU A 21 -3.56 -17.56 -13.43
N SER A 22 -4.02 -17.40 -14.68
CA SER A 22 -3.32 -17.83 -15.88
C SER A 22 -3.31 -16.71 -16.89
N ASP A 23 -2.12 -16.12 -17.11
CA ASP A 23 -1.86 -15.13 -18.17
C ASP A 23 -2.80 -13.90 -18.14
N VAL A 24 -3.03 -13.33 -16.96
CA VAL A 24 -3.87 -12.14 -16.81
C VAL A 24 -3.09 -10.90 -17.19
N SER A 25 -3.59 -10.14 -18.17
CA SER A 25 -2.97 -8.89 -18.62
C SER A 25 -4.01 -7.77 -18.61
N LEU A 26 -3.67 -6.61 -18.04
CA LEU A 26 -4.53 -5.43 -17.98
C LEU A 26 -3.70 -4.16 -17.88
N LYS A 27 -4.30 -3.03 -18.27
CA LYS A 27 -3.70 -1.69 -18.14
C LYS A 27 -4.72 -0.73 -17.56
N VAL A 28 -4.32 0.02 -16.55
CA VAL A 28 -5.13 1.06 -15.93
C VAL A 28 -4.55 2.43 -16.28
N LYS A 29 -5.39 3.32 -16.77
CA LYS A 29 -5.00 4.68 -17.17
C LYS A 29 -5.13 5.63 -15.98
N ARG A 30 -4.36 6.70 -15.99
CA ARG A 30 -4.47 7.79 -15.01
C ARG A 30 -5.89 8.38 -15.03
N ASN A 31 -6.39 8.73 -13.85
CA ASN A 31 -7.72 9.33 -13.66
C ASN A 31 -8.87 8.51 -14.29
N SER A 32 -8.75 7.18 -14.28
CA SER A 32 -9.81 6.28 -14.73
C SER A 32 -10.29 5.37 -13.62
N ILE A 33 -11.54 4.95 -13.71
CA ILE A 33 -12.12 3.88 -12.90
C ILE A 33 -12.03 2.61 -13.71
N PHE A 34 -11.37 1.59 -13.16
CA PHE A 34 -11.22 0.28 -13.80
C PHE A 34 -11.89 -0.79 -12.93
N ALA A 35 -12.82 -1.53 -13.49
CA ALA A 35 -13.54 -2.59 -12.78
C ALA A 35 -13.13 -3.97 -13.28
N LEU A 36 -12.91 -4.90 -12.34
CA LEU A 36 -12.68 -6.31 -12.61
C LEU A 36 -13.96 -7.09 -12.29
N ILE A 37 -14.63 -7.60 -13.30
CA ILE A 37 -15.93 -8.28 -13.19
C ILE A 37 -15.75 -9.76 -13.50
N GLY A 38 -16.52 -10.62 -12.83
CA GLY A 38 -16.53 -12.06 -13.06
C GLY A 38 -17.25 -12.81 -11.93
N PRO A 39 -17.56 -14.10 -12.10
CA PRO A 39 -18.23 -14.92 -11.10
C PRO A 39 -17.38 -15.13 -9.85
N ASN A 40 -17.99 -15.66 -8.78
CA ASN A 40 -17.25 -16.07 -7.60
C ASN A 40 -16.25 -17.18 -7.96
N GLY A 41 -15.04 -17.11 -7.40
CA GLY A 41 -13.97 -18.05 -7.73
C GLY A 41 -13.15 -17.70 -8.99
N ALA A 42 -13.54 -16.69 -9.81
CA ALA A 42 -12.80 -16.29 -11.02
C ALA A 42 -11.42 -15.65 -10.76
N GLY A 43 -10.93 -15.62 -9.53
CA GLY A 43 -9.60 -15.10 -9.22
C GLY A 43 -9.52 -13.59 -9.01
N LYS A 44 -10.63 -12.82 -8.99
CA LYS A 44 -10.63 -11.36 -8.80
C LYS A 44 -9.84 -10.92 -7.57
N THR A 45 -10.15 -11.50 -6.43
CA THR A 45 -9.44 -11.21 -5.16
C THR A 45 -7.97 -11.60 -5.23
N THR A 46 -7.63 -12.66 -5.96
CA THR A 46 -6.24 -13.09 -6.18
C THR A 46 -5.47 -12.05 -7.00
N VAL A 47 -6.09 -11.48 -8.04
CA VAL A 47 -5.49 -10.37 -8.80
C VAL A 47 -5.19 -9.20 -7.86
N PHE A 48 -6.18 -8.73 -7.07
CA PHE A 48 -5.97 -7.64 -6.12
C PHE A 48 -4.89 -7.97 -5.08
N ASN A 49 -4.83 -9.21 -4.58
CA ASN A 49 -3.81 -9.63 -3.63
C ASN A 49 -2.41 -9.63 -4.25
N CYS A 50 -2.27 -10.01 -5.53
CA CYS A 50 -1.00 -9.93 -6.23
C CYS A 50 -0.58 -8.47 -6.50
N LEU A 51 -1.52 -7.60 -6.92
CA LEU A 51 -1.24 -6.18 -7.16
C LEU A 51 -0.78 -5.47 -5.90
N THR A 52 -1.43 -5.73 -4.77
CA THR A 52 -1.14 -5.07 -3.49
C THR A 52 -0.05 -5.76 -2.67
N GLY A 53 0.53 -6.84 -3.20
CA GLY A 53 1.67 -7.52 -2.58
C GLY A 53 1.32 -8.47 -1.44
N PHE A 54 0.04 -8.78 -1.21
CA PHE A 54 -0.37 -9.83 -0.25
C PHE A 54 0.01 -11.22 -0.74
N TYR A 55 -0.05 -11.43 -2.05
CA TYR A 55 0.45 -12.64 -2.67
C TYR A 55 1.61 -12.28 -3.61
N LYS A 56 2.68 -13.03 -3.50
CA LYS A 56 3.78 -12.95 -4.44
C LYS A 56 3.41 -13.75 -5.68
N ALA A 57 3.24 -13.07 -6.80
CA ALA A 57 2.89 -13.70 -8.07
C ALA A 57 3.90 -14.81 -8.43
N SER A 58 3.39 -15.89 -9.00
CA SER A 58 4.23 -17.00 -9.46
C SER A 58 4.96 -16.66 -10.76
N GLY A 59 4.42 -15.72 -11.55
CA GLY A 59 5.02 -15.22 -12.79
C GLY A 59 4.27 -14.01 -13.33
N GLY A 60 4.84 -13.42 -14.38
CA GLY A 60 4.32 -12.20 -15.00
C GLY A 60 5.07 -10.95 -14.54
N ARG A 61 4.51 -9.78 -14.87
CA ARG A 61 5.08 -8.47 -14.56
C ARG A 61 3.99 -7.52 -14.09
N ILE A 62 4.26 -6.76 -13.06
CA ILE A 62 3.37 -5.71 -12.54
C ILE A 62 4.19 -4.42 -12.45
N GLU A 63 3.88 -3.46 -13.30
CA GLU A 63 4.55 -2.16 -13.34
C GLU A 63 3.61 -1.06 -12.88
N LEU A 64 4.07 -0.29 -11.92
CA LEU A 64 3.41 0.89 -11.40
C LEU A 64 4.18 2.14 -11.85
N ASN A 65 3.50 3.05 -12.53
CA ASN A 65 4.05 4.32 -12.98
C ASN A 65 3.36 5.48 -12.24
N VAL A 66 3.99 5.94 -11.17
CA VAL A 66 3.47 7.01 -10.32
C VAL A 66 4.50 8.11 -10.21
N ARG A 67 4.09 9.35 -10.48
CA ARG A 67 4.94 10.55 -10.41
C ARG A 67 6.23 10.45 -11.25
N GLY A 68 6.15 9.79 -12.42
CA GLY A 68 7.30 9.61 -13.32
C GLY A 68 8.30 8.53 -12.87
N SER A 69 8.02 7.84 -11.77
CA SER A 69 8.81 6.69 -11.32
C SER A 69 8.14 5.39 -11.75
N GLN A 70 8.87 4.56 -12.48
CA GLN A 70 8.44 3.24 -12.89
C GLN A 70 8.96 2.21 -11.89
N THR A 71 8.05 1.48 -11.25
CA THR A 71 8.38 0.53 -10.19
C THR A 71 7.78 -0.84 -10.51
N ASN A 72 8.60 -1.90 -10.45
CA ASN A 72 8.12 -3.27 -10.56
C ASN A 72 7.69 -3.79 -9.17
N VAL A 73 6.40 -4.03 -9.01
CA VAL A 73 5.81 -4.49 -7.74
C VAL A 73 6.36 -5.86 -7.32
N ILE A 74 6.58 -6.77 -8.27
CA ILE A 74 7.11 -8.11 -7.98
C ILE A 74 8.52 -8.01 -7.41
N GLN A 75 9.32 -7.07 -7.90
CA GLN A 75 10.67 -6.80 -7.39
C GLN A 75 10.63 -6.32 -5.94
N LEU A 76 9.70 -5.40 -5.59
CA LEU A 76 9.52 -4.91 -4.23
C LEU A 76 9.14 -6.02 -3.23
N LEU A 77 8.55 -7.09 -3.71
CA LEU A 77 8.18 -8.27 -2.92
C LEU A 77 9.30 -9.32 -2.84
N GLY A 78 10.48 -9.01 -3.38
CA GLY A 78 11.64 -9.90 -3.42
C GLY A 78 11.48 -11.03 -4.43
N GLU A 79 11.87 -10.83 -5.65
CA GLU A 79 11.90 -11.84 -6.71
C GLU A 79 12.78 -13.05 -6.36
N ARG A 80 12.55 -14.17 -7.02
CA ARG A 80 13.43 -15.33 -6.92
C ARG A 80 14.79 -14.98 -7.52
N PHE A 81 15.89 -15.52 -6.91
CA PHE A 81 17.22 -15.39 -7.47
C PHE A 81 17.27 -16.03 -8.86
N GLN A 82 17.95 -15.35 -9.77
CA GLN A 82 18.27 -15.84 -11.10
C GLN A 82 19.79 -16.04 -11.21
N ALA A 83 20.24 -16.91 -12.12
CA ALA A 83 21.67 -17.14 -12.33
C ALA A 83 22.45 -15.84 -12.63
N ALA A 84 21.80 -14.90 -13.36
CA ALA A 84 22.37 -13.60 -13.69
C ALA A 84 22.64 -12.69 -12.46
N ASP A 85 21.98 -12.94 -11.33
CA ASP A 85 22.16 -12.11 -10.12
C ASP A 85 23.51 -12.39 -9.46
N PHE A 86 24.01 -13.61 -9.60
CA PHE A 86 25.31 -14.01 -9.05
C PHE A 86 26.50 -13.42 -9.82
N ILE A 87 26.27 -12.92 -11.05
CA ILE A 87 27.29 -12.28 -11.88
C ILE A 87 27.51 -10.80 -11.45
N SER A 88 26.49 -10.16 -10.85
CA SER A 88 26.58 -8.75 -10.45
C SER A 88 26.35 -8.59 -8.95
N PRO A 89 27.37 -8.22 -8.16
CA PRO A 89 27.24 -8.02 -6.71
C PRO A 89 26.15 -7.00 -6.34
N ALA A 90 25.98 -5.93 -7.14
CA ALA A 90 24.96 -4.92 -6.91
C ALA A 90 23.54 -5.48 -7.11
N ARG A 91 23.31 -6.32 -8.11
CA ARG A 91 22.00 -6.99 -8.34
C ARG A 91 21.73 -8.00 -7.24
N PHE A 92 22.72 -8.75 -6.83
CA PHE A 92 22.60 -9.70 -5.72
C PHE A 92 22.23 -8.99 -4.41
N ALA A 93 22.95 -7.93 -4.05
CA ALA A 93 22.68 -7.15 -2.84
C ALA A 93 21.27 -6.53 -2.87
N ASN A 94 20.84 -5.98 -4.01
CA ASN A 94 19.51 -5.39 -4.17
C ASN A 94 18.40 -6.45 -4.04
N ARG A 95 18.56 -7.61 -4.66
CA ARG A 95 17.60 -8.73 -4.51
C ARG A 95 17.56 -9.29 -3.10
N LEU A 96 18.71 -9.40 -2.44
CA LEU A 96 18.80 -9.83 -1.05
C LEU A 96 18.08 -8.83 -0.14
N TYR A 97 18.28 -7.52 -0.37
CA TYR A 97 17.58 -6.46 0.37
C TYR A 97 16.07 -6.60 0.26
N TYR A 98 15.51 -6.68 -0.96
CA TYR A 98 14.07 -6.83 -1.14
C TYR A 98 13.54 -8.19 -0.65
N LYS A 99 14.35 -9.21 -0.62
CA LYS A 99 13.96 -10.52 -0.05
C LYS A 99 13.88 -10.49 1.48
N MET A 100 14.70 -9.68 2.13
CA MET A 100 14.72 -9.52 3.59
C MET A 100 13.73 -8.45 4.08
N PHE A 101 13.64 -7.36 3.36
CA PHE A 101 12.88 -6.17 3.76
C PHE A 101 11.72 -5.82 2.81
N GLY A 102 11.50 -6.60 1.77
CA GLY A 102 10.39 -6.41 0.83
C GLY A 102 9.04 -6.73 1.45
N GLY A 103 7.99 -6.06 0.95
CA GLY A 103 6.64 -6.33 1.45
C GLY A 103 5.60 -5.31 0.98
N THR A 104 4.37 -5.50 1.44
CA THR A 104 3.21 -4.68 1.09
C THR A 104 3.41 -3.19 1.40
N HIS A 105 4.21 -2.87 2.43
CA HIS A 105 4.51 -1.49 2.81
C HIS A 105 5.31 -0.74 1.73
N LEU A 106 6.19 -1.44 0.97
CA LEU A 106 6.91 -0.84 -0.15
C LEU A 106 5.98 -0.60 -1.34
N VAL A 107 5.02 -1.50 -1.57
CA VAL A 107 4.00 -1.34 -2.62
C VAL A 107 3.12 -0.12 -2.32
N ASN A 108 2.74 0.05 -1.05
CA ASN A 108 1.98 1.24 -0.61
C ASN A 108 2.81 2.53 -0.82
N ARG A 109 4.09 2.53 -0.44
CA ARG A 109 5.00 3.67 -0.67
C ARG A 109 5.19 4.00 -2.15
N ALA A 110 5.12 3.00 -3.02
CA ALA A 110 5.17 3.19 -4.47
C ALA A 110 3.91 3.85 -5.03
N GLY A 111 2.83 3.98 -4.22
CA GLY A 111 1.61 4.67 -4.58
C GLY A 111 0.39 3.77 -4.84
N LEU A 112 0.47 2.48 -4.53
CA LEU A 112 -0.65 1.54 -4.67
C LEU A 112 -1.24 1.22 -3.29
N ALA A 113 -2.33 1.89 -2.93
CA ALA A 113 -3.06 1.65 -1.69
C ALA A 113 -4.26 0.69 -1.92
N ARG A 114 -4.67 0.03 -0.85
CA ARG A 114 -5.85 -0.85 -0.84
C ARG A 114 -6.75 -0.49 0.33
N THR A 115 -8.05 -0.42 0.07
CA THR A 115 -9.07 -0.40 1.12
C THR A 115 -9.39 -1.83 1.54
N PHE A 116 -9.56 -2.04 2.85
CA PHE A 116 -9.91 -3.34 3.42
C PHE A 116 -11.39 -3.39 3.77
N GLN A 117 -11.99 -4.53 3.54
CA GLN A 117 -13.39 -4.78 3.87
C GLN A 117 -13.61 -4.83 5.40
N ASN A 118 -12.62 -5.35 6.13
CA ASN A 118 -12.65 -5.41 7.58
C ASN A 118 -11.98 -4.16 8.17
N ILE A 119 -12.69 -3.46 9.02
CA ILE A 119 -12.21 -2.29 9.74
C ILE A 119 -11.16 -2.75 10.77
N ARG A 120 -9.99 -2.12 10.74
CA ARG A 120 -8.90 -2.38 11.69
C ARG A 120 -8.47 -1.07 12.30
N LEU A 121 -9.25 -0.57 13.26
CA LEU A 121 -8.91 0.58 14.07
C LEU A 121 -8.25 0.13 15.38
N PHE A 122 -7.42 0.97 15.93
CA PHE A 122 -6.95 0.88 17.31
C PHE A 122 -8.07 1.38 18.22
N LYS A 123 -8.88 0.46 18.72
CA LYS A 123 -10.13 0.78 19.42
C LYS A 123 -9.93 1.56 20.70
N GLU A 124 -8.78 1.36 21.36
CA GLU A 124 -8.39 2.01 22.62
C GLU A 124 -7.72 3.38 22.41
N MET A 125 -7.56 3.79 21.15
CA MET A 125 -7.06 5.11 20.77
C MET A 125 -8.22 6.00 20.34
N SER A 126 -8.07 7.31 20.48
CA SER A 126 -9.04 8.26 19.97
C SER A 126 -9.12 8.23 18.43
N VAL A 127 -10.17 8.82 17.88
CA VAL A 127 -10.37 8.90 16.43
C VAL A 127 -9.22 9.68 15.78
N VAL A 128 -8.86 10.83 16.37
CA VAL A 128 -7.76 11.66 15.84
C VAL A 128 -6.42 10.94 15.93
N GLU A 129 -6.14 10.19 17.01
CA GLU A 129 -4.91 9.40 17.12
C GLU A 129 -4.83 8.30 16.05
N ASN A 130 -5.93 7.64 15.72
CA ASN A 130 -5.98 6.69 14.61
C ASN A 130 -5.59 7.35 13.27
N LEU A 131 -6.06 8.58 13.01
CA LEU A 131 -5.69 9.34 11.82
C LEU A 131 -4.23 9.77 11.82
N LEU A 132 -3.67 10.13 12.99
CA LEU A 132 -2.25 10.45 13.14
C LEU A 132 -1.37 9.22 12.87
N VAL A 133 -1.76 8.05 13.40
CA VAL A 133 -1.06 6.78 13.11
C VAL A 133 -1.08 6.47 11.62
N ALA A 134 -2.20 6.71 10.92
CA ALA A 134 -2.28 6.51 9.48
C ALA A 134 -1.31 7.41 8.69
N GLN A 135 -0.96 8.57 9.24
CA GLN A 135 -0.02 9.53 8.64
C GLN A 135 1.45 9.25 8.96
N HIS A 136 1.78 8.20 9.73
CA HIS A 136 3.14 7.90 10.18
C HIS A 136 4.21 7.85 9.06
N MET A 137 3.79 7.65 7.81
CA MET A 137 4.67 7.65 6.64
C MET A 137 5.15 9.05 6.25
N TRP A 138 4.40 10.09 6.60
CA TRP A 138 4.61 11.48 6.21
C TRP A 138 5.20 12.32 7.34
N VAL A 139 5.03 11.86 8.59
CA VAL A 139 5.57 12.53 9.77
C VAL A 139 7.06 12.26 9.92
N ASN A 140 7.79 13.24 10.41
CA ASN A 140 9.23 13.15 10.66
C ASN A 140 9.53 12.04 11.70
N ARG A 141 10.27 11.01 11.28
CA ARG A 141 10.62 9.83 12.08
C ARG A 141 11.88 9.99 12.91
N ASN A 142 12.47 11.18 12.95
CA ASN A 142 13.69 11.40 13.71
C ASN A 142 13.36 11.41 15.20
N LEU A 143 13.60 10.27 15.87
CA LEU A 143 13.37 10.11 17.31
C LEU A 143 14.12 11.16 18.13
N LEU A 144 15.35 11.51 17.74
CA LEU A 144 16.13 12.54 18.41
C LEU A 144 15.47 13.92 18.29
N ALA A 145 14.91 14.24 17.12
CA ALA A 145 14.17 15.48 16.91
C ALA A 145 12.88 15.54 17.76
N GLY A 146 12.23 14.39 17.98
CA GLY A 146 11.08 14.26 18.87
C GLY A 146 11.45 14.43 20.34
N VAL A 147 12.49 13.73 20.80
CA VAL A 147 12.98 13.85 22.20
C VAL A 147 13.44 15.28 22.52
N LEU A 148 14.12 15.93 21.57
CA LEU A 148 14.59 17.32 21.71
C LEU A 148 13.49 18.36 21.42
N ASN A 149 12.28 17.93 21.08
CA ASN A 149 11.12 18.78 20.79
C ASN A 149 11.46 19.96 19.85
N THR A 150 12.14 19.68 18.76
CA THR A 150 12.62 20.70 17.82
C THR A 150 11.46 21.45 17.14
N LYS A 151 11.70 22.71 16.73
CA LYS A 151 10.70 23.49 15.99
C LYS A 151 10.18 22.77 14.73
N ALA A 152 11.06 22.06 14.03
CA ALA A 152 10.69 21.27 12.84
C ALA A 152 9.79 20.08 13.19
N TYR A 153 10.04 19.41 14.34
CA TYR A 153 9.21 18.32 14.82
C TYR A 153 7.81 18.82 15.18
N ARG A 154 7.72 19.89 16.00
CA ARG A 154 6.43 20.52 16.37
C ARG A 154 5.61 20.98 15.18
N LYS A 155 6.28 21.55 14.17
CA LYS A 155 5.60 21.94 12.95
C LYS A 155 5.02 20.74 12.22
N ALA A 156 5.79 19.66 12.04
CA ALA A 156 5.31 18.45 11.38
C ALA A 156 4.14 17.78 12.13
N GLU A 157 4.14 17.85 13.47
CA GLU A 157 3.06 17.37 14.32
C GLU A 157 1.79 18.23 14.17
N SER A 158 1.94 19.57 14.15
CA SER A 158 0.83 20.50 13.88
C SER A 158 0.24 20.27 12.49
N ASP A 159 1.08 20.17 11.45
CA ASP A 159 0.63 19.91 10.08
C ASP A 159 -0.12 18.57 9.97
N ALA A 160 0.29 17.55 10.73
CA ALA A 160 -0.38 16.26 10.77
C ALA A 160 -1.74 16.33 11.48
N LEU A 161 -1.84 17.11 12.58
CA LEU A 161 -3.11 17.37 13.25
C LEU A 161 -4.09 18.12 12.35
N ASP A 162 -3.64 19.19 11.71
CA ASP A 162 -4.47 19.97 10.79
C ASP A 162 -5.02 19.10 9.65
N HIS A 163 -4.18 18.21 9.11
CA HIS A 163 -4.60 17.26 8.09
C HIS A 163 -5.58 16.20 8.62
N ALA A 164 -5.41 15.74 9.86
CA ALA A 164 -6.37 14.83 10.50
C ALA A 164 -7.74 15.51 10.70
N PHE A 165 -7.77 16.75 11.21
CA PHE A 165 -9.01 17.50 11.39
C PHE A 165 -9.69 17.83 10.06
N TYR A 166 -8.94 18.15 9.01
CA TYR A 166 -9.50 18.31 7.66
C TYR A 166 -10.30 17.08 7.22
N TRP A 167 -9.76 15.86 7.42
CA TRP A 167 -10.50 14.64 7.08
C TRP A 167 -11.69 14.38 7.98
N LEU A 168 -11.61 14.70 9.27
CA LEU A 168 -12.75 14.60 10.19
C LEU A 168 -13.88 15.55 9.78
N GLU A 169 -13.54 16.74 9.32
CA GLU A 169 -14.52 17.69 8.78
C GLU A 169 -15.20 17.18 7.50
N VAL A 170 -14.41 16.63 6.56
CA VAL A 170 -14.93 16.04 5.31
C VAL A 170 -15.94 14.92 5.56
N VAL A 171 -15.76 14.13 6.65
CA VAL A 171 -16.65 13.00 7.00
C VAL A 171 -17.64 13.34 8.13
N ASP A 172 -17.72 14.61 8.57
CA ASP A 172 -18.61 15.10 9.64
C ASP A 172 -18.41 14.34 10.98
N LEU A 173 -17.16 14.16 11.40
CA LEU A 173 -16.79 13.46 12.62
C LEU A 173 -15.91 14.30 13.57
N VAL A 174 -15.85 15.61 13.41
CA VAL A 174 -15.03 16.51 14.24
C VAL A 174 -15.40 16.39 15.73
N ASP A 175 -16.68 16.33 16.06
CA ASP A 175 -17.19 16.19 17.43
C ASP A 175 -16.78 14.86 18.09
N CYS A 176 -16.39 13.88 17.29
CA CYS A 176 -15.94 12.58 17.75
C CYS A 176 -14.41 12.47 17.84
N ALA A 177 -13.64 13.53 17.51
CA ALA A 177 -12.18 13.49 17.41
C ALA A 177 -11.48 12.86 18.62
N ASN A 178 -11.93 13.22 19.83
CA ASN A 178 -11.36 12.77 21.09
C ASN A 178 -12.04 11.54 21.70
N ARG A 179 -13.08 10.99 21.06
CA ARG A 179 -13.74 9.74 21.50
C ARG A 179 -12.90 8.54 21.12
N LEU A 180 -13.00 7.46 21.90
CA LEU A 180 -12.36 6.20 21.54
C LEU A 180 -12.96 5.67 20.23
N ALA A 181 -12.09 5.23 19.32
CA ALA A 181 -12.54 4.70 18.02
C ALA A 181 -13.44 3.47 18.16
N GLY A 182 -13.30 2.72 19.28
CA GLY A 182 -14.16 1.58 19.60
C GLY A 182 -15.59 1.96 19.98
N GLU A 183 -15.84 3.19 20.41
CA GLU A 183 -17.17 3.69 20.81
C GLU A 183 -17.99 4.20 19.62
N LEU A 184 -17.38 4.39 18.48
CA LEU A 184 -18.08 4.81 17.27
C LEU A 184 -18.99 3.71 16.74
N SER A 185 -20.14 4.09 16.16
CA SER A 185 -20.98 3.16 15.43
C SER A 185 -20.22 2.52 14.25
N TYR A 186 -20.64 1.34 13.81
CA TYR A 186 -20.01 0.64 12.68
C TYR A 186 -19.91 1.50 11.41
N GLY A 187 -20.96 2.30 11.14
CA GLY A 187 -20.97 3.22 10.00
C GLY A 187 -19.92 4.33 10.11
N GLN A 188 -19.75 4.90 11.31
CA GLN A 188 -18.74 5.93 11.57
C GLN A 188 -17.31 5.38 11.55
N GLN A 189 -17.11 4.13 11.95
CA GLN A 189 -15.81 3.48 11.88
C GLN A 189 -15.37 3.18 10.43
N ARG A 190 -16.32 3.07 9.49
CA ARG A 190 -16.10 2.67 8.10
C ARG A 190 -15.90 3.86 7.17
#